data_af3796e5b63e156453f981f197bfaf8d
#
_entry.id   af3796e5b63e156453f981f197bfaf8d
#
_cell.length_a   1.000
_cell.length_b   1.000
_cell.length_c   1.000
_cell.angle_alpha   90.00
_cell.angle_beta   90.00
_cell.angle_gamma   90.00
#
_symmetry.space_group_name_H-M   'P 1'
#
loop_
_entity.id
_entity.type
_entity.pdbx_description
1 polymer ?
#
loop_
_entity_poly.entity_id
_entity_poly.type
_entity_poly.pdbx_seq_one_letter_code
_entity_poly.pdbx_strand_id
1 'polypeptide(L)'
;MKTKPSIFLLDVDGVMNNGQFIYSTKGKIGKIFGPDDNDALKILSKFISISFISSDYRGFEISKRRIQKDMKFPINLIKNDKRHDWIKKNYDLKKTIFTGDGIFDWITMKSCFYSISCADSSNLAKKYSNHITKSSSGNRSVSEAAFHIIKKFFYKGKVENLITSYLNDIKNKT
;
A
#
# COMPACT_ATOMS: atom_id res chain seq x y z
N MET A 1 4.27 22.29 15.36
CA MET A 1 3.47 21.76 14.23
C MET A 1 3.42 20.23 14.32
N LYS A 2 2.26 19.59 14.23
CA LYS A 2 2.18 18.14 14.18
C LYS A 2 2.83 17.65 12.88
N THR A 3 3.79 16.73 12.96
CA THR A 3 4.44 16.11 11.81
C THR A 3 3.38 15.46 10.91
N LYS A 4 3.35 15.83 9.62
CA LYS A 4 2.47 15.18 8.64
C LYS A 4 3.26 14.10 7.89
N PRO A 5 2.66 12.95 7.58
CA PRO A 5 3.30 11.95 6.75
C PRO A 5 3.52 12.48 5.32
N SER A 6 4.60 12.01 4.67
CA SER A 6 4.99 12.43 3.32
C SER A 6 4.98 11.30 2.30
N ILE A 7 5.02 10.04 2.77
CA ILE A 7 5.03 8.85 1.91
C ILE A 7 4.12 7.77 2.47
N PHE A 8 3.34 7.14 1.60
CA PHE A 8 2.64 5.89 1.85
C PHE A 8 3.36 4.78 1.10
N LEU A 9 4.01 3.89 1.84
CA LEU A 9 4.78 2.77 1.34
C LEU A 9 4.01 1.48 1.58
N LEU A 10 3.81 0.68 0.52
CA LEU A 10 3.01 -0.53 0.58
C LEU A 10 3.83 -1.75 0.15
N ASP A 11 3.67 -2.86 0.87
CA ASP A 11 3.97 -4.17 0.32
C ASP A 11 2.96 -4.56 -0.76
N VAL A 12 3.25 -5.57 -1.54
CA VAL A 12 2.39 -6.02 -2.65
C VAL A 12 1.64 -7.28 -2.28
N ASP A 13 2.38 -8.34 -1.95
CA ASP A 13 1.82 -9.68 -1.76
C ASP A 13 1.23 -9.82 -0.35
N GLY A 14 -0.07 -10.07 -0.25
CA GLY A 14 -0.80 -10.02 1.02
C GLY A 14 -1.25 -8.62 1.46
N VAL A 15 -1.08 -7.61 0.58
CA VAL A 15 -1.59 -6.25 0.76
C VAL A 15 -2.41 -5.82 -0.46
N MET A 16 -1.73 -5.63 -1.60
CA MET A 16 -2.34 -5.19 -2.86
C MET A 16 -3.05 -6.34 -3.60
N ASN A 17 -2.59 -7.55 -3.37
CA ASN A 17 -3.21 -8.80 -3.81
C ASN A 17 -3.50 -9.68 -2.58
N ASN A 18 -4.22 -10.78 -2.77
CA ASN A 18 -4.62 -11.68 -1.69
C ASN A 18 -3.49 -12.61 -1.17
N GLY A 19 -2.24 -12.38 -1.55
CA GLY A 19 -1.10 -13.21 -1.16
C GLY A 19 -1.03 -14.59 -1.82
N GLN A 20 -2.03 -14.97 -2.63
CA GLN A 20 -2.06 -16.24 -3.35
C GLN A 20 -1.39 -16.14 -4.72
N PHE A 21 -0.78 -17.24 -5.14
CA PHE A 21 -0.07 -17.32 -6.41
C PHE A 21 -0.60 -18.47 -7.26
N ILE A 22 -0.71 -18.21 -8.56
CA ILE A 22 -1.06 -19.22 -9.56
C ILE A 22 0.24 -19.78 -10.13
N TYR A 23 0.43 -21.10 -10.02
CA TYR A 23 1.61 -21.82 -10.50
C TYR A 23 1.28 -22.76 -11.65
N SER A 24 2.23 -22.88 -12.58
CA SER A 24 2.32 -23.94 -13.57
C SER A 24 3.62 -24.72 -13.39
N THR A 25 3.83 -25.74 -14.22
CA THR A 25 5.13 -26.45 -14.29
C THR A 25 6.31 -25.54 -14.67
N LYS A 26 6.02 -24.38 -15.28
CA LYS A 26 7.04 -23.38 -15.65
C LYS A 26 7.25 -22.30 -14.57
N GLY A 27 6.57 -22.40 -13.42
CA GLY A 27 6.71 -21.46 -12.29
C GLY A 27 5.47 -20.59 -12.06
N LYS A 28 5.66 -19.47 -11.40
CA LYS A 28 4.59 -18.52 -11.05
C LYS A 28 4.07 -17.82 -12.29
N ILE A 29 2.77 -17.93 -12.57
CA ILE A 29 2.12 -17.38 -13.76
C ILE A 29 1.09 -16.29 -13.47
N GLY A 30 0.65 -16.11 -12.22
CA GLY A 30 -0.36 -15.11 -11.88
C GLY A 30 -0.42 -14.72 -10.41
N LYS A 31 -1.05 -13.57 -10.17
CA LYS A 31 -1.44 -13.01 -8.87
C LYS A 31 -2.85 -12.44 -9.01
N ILE A 32 -3.63 -12.45 -7.92
CA ILE A 32 -5.03 -11.97 -7.93
C ILE A 32 -5.08 -10.61 -7.24
N PHE A 33 -5.37 -9.56 -8.00
CA PHE A 33 -5.54 -8.20 -7.52
C PHE A 33 -7.02 -7.85 -7.40
N GLY A 34 -7.36 -7.07 -6.37
CA GLY A 34 -8.72 -6.66 -6.09
C GLY A 34 -9.17 -5.37 -6.79
N PRO A 35 -10.47 -5.02 -6.63
CA PRO A 35 -11.06 -3.80 -7.15
C PRO A 35 -10.79 -2.59 -6.25
N ASP A 36 -11.07 -1.38 -6.75
CA ASP A 36 -11.13 -0.08 -6.06
C ASP A 36 -9.79 0.46 -5.52
N ASP A 37 -8.82 -0.40 -5.24
CA ASP A 37 -7.54 -0.02 -4.60
C ASP A 37 -6.77 1.01 -5.44
N ASN A 38 -6.73 0.84 -6.77
CA ASN A 38 -6.07 1.79 -7.67
C ASN A 38 -6.71 3.19 -7.63
N ASP A 39 -8.03 3.25 -7.60
CA ASP A 39 -8.76 4.52 -7.64
C ASP A 39 -8.63 5.28 -6.32
N ALA A 40 -8.70 4.57 -5.20
CA ALA A 40 -8.45 5.15 -3.88
C ALA A 40 -7.01 5.67 -3.73
N LEU A 41 -6.02 4.95 -4.26
CA LEU A 41 -4.62 5.40 -4.27
C LEU A 41 -4.43 6.64 -5.16
N LYS A 42 -5.10 6.74 -6.31
CA LYS A 42 -5.07 7.96 -7.13
C LYS A 42 -5.64 9.17 -6.39
N ILE A 43 -6.69 9.00 -5.60
CA ILE A 43 -7.24 10.07 -4.75
C ILE A 43 -6.24 10.44 -3.66
N LEU A 44 -5.68 9.45 -2.96
CA LEU A 44 -4.68 9.66 -1.90
C LEU A 44 -3.41 10.33 -2.42
N SER A 45 -2.98 10.03 -3.66
CA SER A 45 -1.77 10.60 -4.27
C SER A 45 -1.80 12.12 -4.44
N LYS A 46 -2.96 12.76 -4.32
CA LYS A 46 -3.08 14.22 -4.24
C LYS A 46 -2.54 14.81 -2.92
N PHE A 47 -2.38 13.99 -1.90
CA PHE A 47 -1.98 14.42 -0.56
C PHE A 47 -0.60 13.94 -0.14
N ILE A 48 -0.17 12.77 -0.62
CA ILE A 48 1.03 12.08 -0.17
C ILE A 48 1.64 11.28 -1.33
N SER A 49 2.96 11.17 -1.35
CA SER A 49 3.65 10.29 -2.28
C SER A 49 3.31 8.81 -2.00
N ILE A 50 3.25 7.99 -3.05
CA ILE A 50 2.94 6.56 -2.93
C ILE A 50 4.03 5.76 -3.62
N SER A 51 4.51 4.70 -2.97
CA SER A 51 5.48 3.77 -3.54
C SER A 51 5.22 2.36 -3.03
N PHE A 52 5.62 1.37 -3.82
CA PHE A 52 5.47 -0.04 -3.49
C PHE A 52 6.81 -0.72 -3.33
N ILE A 53 6.84 -1.76 -2.51
CA ILE A 53 7.95 -2.69 -2.39
C ILE A 53 7.43 -4.13 -2.48
N SER A 54 8.21 -5.01 -3.06
CA SER A 54 7.94 -6.44 -3.08
C SER A 54 9.23 -7.21 -2.86
N SER A 55 9.16 -8.35 -2.20
CA SER A 55 10.28 -9.29 -2.07
C SER A 55 10.12 -10.50 -2.98
N ASP A 56 9.03 -10.58 -3.72
CA ASP A 56 8.73 -11.71 -4.60
C ASP A 56 9.52 -11.61 -5.91
N TYR A 57 10.74 -12.10 -5.88
CA TYR A 57 11.63 -12.14 -7.05
C TYR A 57 11.01 -12.87 -8.25
N ARG A 58 10.32 -14.01 -8.01
CA ARG A 58 9.78 -14.86 -9.08
C ARG A 58 8.53 -14.27 -9.74
N GLY A 59 7.76 -13.46 -9.03
CA GLY A 59 6.53 -12.83 -9.54
C GLY A 59 6.65 -11.32 -9.68
N PHE A 60 7.88 -10.76 -9.62
CA PHE A 60 8.07 -9.32 -9.63
C PHE A 60 7.55 -8.66 -10.91
N GLU A 61 7.78 -9.26 -12.07
CA GLU A 61 7.33 -8.70 -13.35
C GLU A 61 5.79 -8.62 -13.44
N ILE A 62 5.05 -9.55 -12.80
CA ILE A 62 3.59 -9.48 -12.70
C ILE A 62 3.18 -8.26 -11.87
N SER A 63 3.80 -8.09 -10.70
CA SER A 63 3.56 -6.94 -9.82
C SER A 63 3.94 -5.62 -10.49
N LYS A 64 5.09 -5.56 -11.14
CA LYS A 64 5.59 -4.41 -11.88
C LYS A 64 4.66 -4.04 -13.03
N ARG A 65 4.15 -5.02 -13.78
CA ARG A 65 3.15 -4.79 -14.82
C ARG A 65 1.92 -4.09 -14.23
N ARG A 66 1.33 -4.64 -13.18
CA ARG A 66 0.12 -4.09 -12.55
C ARG A 66 0.38 -2.71 -11.94
N ILE A 67 1.42 -2.57 -11.12
CA ILE A 67 1.64 -1.36 -10.32
C ILE A 67 2.30 -0.25 -11.14
N GLN A 68 3.39 -0.55 -11.84
CA GLN A 68 4.14 0.49 -12.55
C GLN A 68 3.56 0.81 -13.91
N LYS A 69 3.15 -0.21 -14.68
CA LYS A 69 2.67 0.02 -16.06
C LYS A 69 1.21 0.43 -16.10
N ASP A 70 0.34 -0.23 -15.33
CA ASP A 70 -1.09 0.03 -15.39
C ASP A 70 -1.51 1.15 -14.41
N MET A 71 -1.09 1.07 -13.14
CA MET A 71 -1.47 2.04 -12.10
C MET A 71 -0.60 3.30 -12.06
N LYS A 72 0.62 3.26 -12.65
CA LYS A 72 1.61 4.36 -12.72
C LYS A 72 2.24 4.74 -11.38
N PHE A 73 2.34 3.80 -10.43
CA PHE A 73 3.08 4.01 -9.19
C PHE A 73 4.46 3.35 -9.24
N PRO A 74 5.48 3.91 -8.55
CA PRO A 74 6.79 3.28 -8.44
C PRO A 74 6.73 2.00 -7.60
N ILE A 75 7.52 1.01 -7.99
CA ILE A 75 7.70 -0.25 -7.26
C ILE A 75 9.17 -0.66 -7.26
N ASN A 76 9.65 -1.18 -6.12
CA ASN A 76 11.01 -1.65 -5.94
C ASN A 76 11.04 -3.12 -5.49
N LEU A 77 11.98 -3.89 -6.03
CA LEU A 77 12.25 -5.27 -5.62
C LEU A 77 13.30 -5.28 -4.52
N ILE A 78 12.90 -5.60 -3.30
CA ILE A 78 13.77 -5.55 -2.12
C ILE A 78 13.63 -6.85 -1.34
N LYS A 79 14.72 -7.55 -1.09
CA LYS A 79 14.73 -8.77 -0.26
C LYS A 79 14.22 -8.49 1.16
N ASN A 80 13.50 -9.45 1.75
CA ASN A 80 12.92 -9.31 3.08
C ASN A 80 13.95 -8.93 4.17
N ASP A 81 15.13 -9.55 4.14
CA ASP A 81 16.22 -9.29 5.09
C ASP A 81 16.84 -7.89 4.96
N LYS A 82 16.65 -7.22 3.83
CA LYS A 82 17.14 -5.86 3.55
C LYS A 82 16.06 -4.79 3.58
N ARG A 83 14.78 -5.19 3.68
CA ARG A 83 13.62 -4.29 3.51
C ARG A 83 13.66 -3.11 4.50
N HIS A 84 13.80 -3.37 5.78
CA HIS A 84 13.81 -2.33 6.79
C HIS A 84 14.95 -1.32 6.61
N ASP A 85 16.18 -1.80 6.41
CA ASP A 85 17.35 -0.95 6.22
C ASP A 85 17.23 -0.13 4.94
N TRP A 86 16.72 -0.74 3.87
CA TRP A 86 16.48 -0.02 2.61
C TRP A 86 15.45 1.08 2.79
N ILE A 87 14.33 0.82 3.49
CA ILE A 87 13.31 1.84 3.78
C ILE A 87 13.93 2.98 4.59
N LYS A 88 14.66 2.67 5.66
CA LYS A 88 15.32 3.65 6.52
C LYS A 88 16.34 4.52 5.76
N LYS A 89 17.01 3.94 4.77
CA LYS A 89 17.98 4.66 3.92
C LYS A 89 17.30 5.61 2.93
N ASN A 90 16.15 5.25 2.40
CA ASN A 90 15.50 5.97 1.29
C ASN A 90 14.35 6.89 1.73
N TYR A 91 13.82 6.68 2.94
CA TYR A 91 12.67 7.43 3.47
C TYR A 91 12.86 7.81 4.94
N ASP A 92 12.33 8.98 5.32
CA ASP A 92 12.24 9.37 6.73
C ASP A 92 11.12 8.54 7.40
N LEU A 93 11.50 7.59 8.25
CA LEU A 93 10.56 6.75 8.99
C LEU A 93 9.54 7.55 9.80
N LYS A 94 9.93 8.74 10.32
CA LYS A 94 9.04 9.64 11.08
C LYS A 94 7.98 10.34 10.21
N LYS A 95 8.04 10.15 8.88
CA LYS A 95 7.08 10.67 7.90
C LYS A 95 6.52 9.56 7.00
N THR A 96 6.86 8.30 7.27
CA THR A 96 6.44 7.15 6.47
C THR A 96 5.20 6.50 7.08
N ILE A 97 4.15 6.34 6.27
CA ILE A 97 3.08 5.37 6.54
C ILE A 97 3.47 4.08 5.83
N PHE A 98 3.39 2.95 6.52
CA PHE A 98 3.74 1.65 5.95
C PHE A 98 2.60 0.65 6.09
N THR A 99 2.27 -0.06 5.02
CA THR A 99 1.35 -1.20 5.03
C THR A 99 2.09 -2.48 4.64
N GLY A 100 2.01 -3.48 5.50
CA GLY A 100 2.57 -4.81 5.30
C GLY A 100 1.70 -5.87 5.97
N ASP A 101 1.92 -7.12 5.63
CA ASP A 101 1.13 -8.27 6.13
C ASP A 101 1.99 -9.39 6.72
N GLY A 102 3.25 -9.44 6.31
CA GLY A 102 4.16 -10.55 6.55
C GLY A 102 4.81 -10.55 7.92
N ILE A 103 5.43 -11.71 8.23
CA ILE A 103 6.14 -11.90 9.52
C ILE A 103 7.40 -11.05 9.64
N PHE A 104 7.93 -10.48 8.56
CA PHE A 104 9.12 -9.62 8.57
C PHE A 104 8.79 -8.12 8.62
N ASP A 105 7.54 -7.75 8.37
CA ASP A 105 7.14 -6.34 8.25
C ASP A 105 7.05 -5.60 9.59
N TRP A 106 6.88 -6.34 10.69
CA TRP A 106 6.74 -5.78 12.03
C TRP A 106 7.86 -4.82 12.43
N ILE A 107 9.09 -5.05 11.95
CA ILE A 107 10.25 -4.20 12.25
C ILE A 107 10.01 -2.78 11.70
N THR A 108 9.60 -2.70 10.44
CA THR A 108 9.25 -1.43 9.78
C THR A 108 7.99 -0.83 10.41
N MET A 109 6.97 -1.64 10.66
CA MET A 109 5.71 -1.21 11.27
C MET A 109 5.91 -0.57 12.64
N LYS A 110 6.78 -1.15 13.48
CA LYS A 110 7.13 -0.61 14.79
C LYS A 110 7.87 0.73 14.72
N SER A 111 8.61 0.97 13.65
CA SER A 111 9.56 2.08 13.53
C SER A 111 9.03 3.26 12.70
N CYS A 112 8.01 3.04 11.85
CA CYS A 112 7.46 4.07 10.99
C CYS A 112 6.49 5.01 11.75
N PHE A 113 6.15 6.13 11.12
CA PHE A 113 5.22 7.12 11.66
C PHE A 113 3.83 6.55 11.95
N TYR A 114 3.33 5.71 11.03
CA TYR A 114 2.03 5.06 11.14
C TYR A 114 2.04 3.77 10.34
N SER A 115 1.48 2.71 10.90
CA SER A 115 1.45 1.39 10.26
C SER A 115 0.03 0.87 10.12
N ILE A 116 -0.22 0.17 9.02
CA ILE A 116 -1.52 -0.42 8.70
C ILE A 116 -1.28 -1.89 8.32
N SER A 117 -2.18 -2.77 8.72
CA SER A 117 -2.26 -4.16 8.24
C SER A 117 -3.65 -4.49 7.72
N CYS A 118 -3.74 -5.50 6.87
CA CYS A 118 -5.00 -6.04 6.39
C CYS A 118 -5.63 -6.97 7.44
N ALA A 119 -6.95 -7.20 7.36
CA ALA A 119 -7.68 -8.07 8.29
C ALA A 119 -7.10 -9.49 8.39
N ASP A 120 -6.56 -10.00 7.29
CA ASP A 120 -5.97 -11.33 7.13
C ASP A 120 -4.44 -11.37 7.25
N SER A 121 -3.80 -10.26 7.60
CA SER A 121 -2.35 -10.18 7.85
C SER A 121 -1.93 -11.10 9.00
N SER A 122 -0.65 -11.43 9.05
CA SER A 122 -0.06 -12.22 10.14
C SER A 122 -0.33 -11.57 11.51
N ASN A 123 -0.43 -12.40 12.56
CA ASN A 123 -0.63 -11.89 13.92
C ASN A 123 0.49 -10.94 14.35
N LEU A 124 1.70 -11.14 13.84
CA LEU A 124 2.84 -10.29 14.16
C LEU A 124 2.70 -8.90 13.51
N ALA A 125 2.30 -8.83 12.24
CA ALA A 125 2.01 -7.58 11.57
C ALA A 125 0.88 -6.82 12.27
N LYS A 126 -0.23 -7.49 12.58
CA LYS A 126 -1.37 -6.89 13.32
C LYS A 126 -0.96 -6.34 14.68
N LYS A 127 -0.12 -7.06 15.42
CA LYS A 127 0.36 -6.63 16.75
C LYS A 127 1.09 -5.28 16.71
N TYR A 128 1.80 -4.99 15.64
CA TYR A 128 2.58 -3.75 15.50
C TYR A 128 1.93 -2.72 14.58
N SER A 129 0.67 -2.93 14.19
CA SER A 129 -0.10 -1.97 13.40
C SER A 129 -0.78 -0.94 14.30
N ASN A 130 -0.81 0.31 13.83
CA ASN A 130 -1.64 1.36 14.42
C ASN A 130 -3.10 1.27 13.97
N HIS A 131 -3.35 0.62 12.83
CA HIS A 131 -4.67 0.38 12.29
C HIS A 131 -4.71 -0.98 11.57
N ILE A 132 -5.81 -1.69 11.72
CA ILE A 132 -6.10 -2.93 10.99
C ILE A 132 -7.35 -2.67 10.16
N THR A 133 -7.28 -2.92 8.86
CA THR A 133 -8.46 -2.78 7.98
C THR A 133 -9.48 -3.87 8.31
N LYS A 134 -10.75 -3.59 8.01
CA LYS A 134 -11.83 -4.59 8.09
C LYS A 134 -11.79 -5.52 6.87
N SER A 135 -11.35 -4.98 5.75
CA SER A 135 -11.21 -5.69 4.48
C SER A 135 -9.93 -6.51 4.45
N SER A 136 -9.99 -7.70 3.84
CA SER A 136 -8.84 -8.56 3.60
C SER A 136 -8.00 -8.07 2.42
N SER A 137 -6.74 -8.50 2.39
CA SER A 137 -5.80 -8.23 1.32
C SER A 137 -6.36 -8.57 -0.07
N GLY A 138 -6.06 -7.74 -1.07
CA GLY A 138 -6.60 -7.90 -2.41
C GLY A 138 -8.14 -7.79 -2.52
N ASN A 139 -8.82 -7.32 -1.48
CA ASN A 139 -10.26 -7.10 -1.47
C ASN A 139 -10.62 -5.77 -0.80
N ARG A 140 -10.23 -4.65 -1.41
CA ARG A 140 -10.46 -3.28 -0.95
C ARG A 140 -9.70 -2.85 0.31
N SER A 141 -8.79 -3.65 0.84
CA SER A 141 -8.02 -3.28 2.04
C SER A 141 -7.16 -2.03 1.83
N VAL A 142 -6.56 -1.89 0.65
CA VAL A 142 -5.76 -0.71 0.32
C VAL A 142 -6.66 0.51 0.09
N SER A 143 -7.84 0.33 -0.49
CA SER A 143 -8.85 1.39 -0.61
C SER A 143 -9.30 1.88 0.77
N GLU A 144 -9.60 0.96 1.69
CA GLU A 144 -9.96 1.30 3.09
C GLU A 144 -8.81 2.03 3.79
N ALA A 145 -7.58 1.54 3.66
CA ALA A 145 -6.38 2.17 4.20
C ALA A 145 -6.17 3.59 3.65
N ALA A 146 -6.34 3.79 2.33
CA ALA A 146 -6.20 5.08 1.67
C ALA A 146 -7.19 6.11 2.23
N PHE A 147 -8.47 5.77 2.34
CA PHE A 147 -9.48 6.65 2.93
C PHE A 147 -9.28 6.88 4.43
N HIS A 148 -8.80 5.86 5.16
CA HIS A 148 -8.41 6.04 6.56
C HIS A 148 -7.28 7.08 6.70
N ILE A 149 -6.22 6.99 5.88
CA ILE A 149 -5.11 7.94 5.85
C ILE A 149 -5.62 9.35 5.53
N ILE A 150 -6.45 9.50 4.49
CA ILE A 150 -7.02 10.78 4.09
C ILE A 150 -7.76 11.42 5.26
N LYS A 151 -8.71 10.71 5.87
CA LYS A 151 -9.52 11.20 6.99
C LYS A 151 -8.68 11.55 8.22
N LYS A 152 -7.69 10.71 8.52
CA LYS A 152 -6.87 10.87 9.74
C LYS A 152 -5.92 12.07 9.64
N PHE A 153 -5.29 12.27 8.48
CA PHE A 153 -4.14 13.18 8.38
C PHE A 153 -4.36 14.41 7.48
N PHE A 154 -5.27 14.33 6.50
CA PHE A 154 -5.33 15.33 5.43
C PHE A 154 -6.67 16.05 5.27
N TYR A 155 -7.80 15.34 5.39
CA TYR A 155 -9.11 15.86 5.04
C TYR A 155 -10.17 15.59 6.12
N LYS A 156 -10.87 16.63 6.55
CA LYS A 156 -11.88 16.56 7.62
C LYS A 156 -13.33 16.57 7.10
N GLY A 157 -13.52 16.76 5.81
CA GLY A 157 -14.84 16.77 5.19
C GLY A 157 -15.40 15.36 4.93
N LYS A 158 -16.55 15.32 4.28
CA LYS A 158 -17.19 14.08 3.80
C LYS A 158 -16.38 13.51 2.64
N VAL A 159 -16.13 12.20 2.64
CA VAL A 159 -15.36 11.50 1.59
C VAL A 159 -16.02 11.62 0.23
N GLU A 160 -17.36 11.61 0.21
CA GLU A 160 -18.16 11.76 -1.00
C GLU A 160 -17.86 13.08 -1.72
N ASN A 161 -17.70 14.18 -0.98
CA ASN A 161 -17.33 15.49 -1.55
C ASN A 161 -15.93 15.46 -2.16
N LEU A 162 -14.97 14.77 -1.51
CA LEU A 162 -13.62 14.61 -2.04
C LEU A 162 -13.63 13.79 -3.34
N ILE A 163 -14.39 12.70 -3.38
CA ILE A 163 -14.52 11.86 -4.58
C ILE A 163 -15.17 12.66 -5.72
N THR A 164 -16.23 13.41 -5.44
CA THR A 164 -16.91 14.27 -6.43
C THR A 164 -15.95 15.33 -6.99
N SER A 165 -15.19 16.00 -6.13
CA SER A 165 -14.15 16.96 -6.56
C SER A 165 -13.10 16.30 -7.45
N TYR A 166 -12.64 15.10 -7.08
CA TYR A 166 -11.68 14.33 -7.86
C TYR A 166 -12.22 14.00 -9.27
N LEU A 167 -13.47 13.55 -9.37
CA LEU A 167 -14.10 13.23 -10.64
C LEU A 167 -14.27 14.47 -11.54
N ASN A 168 -14.60 15.62 -10.96
CA ASN A 168 -14.70 16.88 -11.71
C ASN A 168 -13.32 17.33 -12.25
N ASP A 169 -12.25 17.16 -11.46
CA ASP A 169 -10.88 17.46 -11.89
C ASP A 169 -10.42 16.59 -13.09
N ILE A 170 -10.89 15.35 -13.17
CA ILE A 170 -10.59 14.46 -14.31
C ILE A 170 -11.35 14.92 -15.55
N LYS A 171 -12.65 15.20 -15.42
CA LYS A 171 -13.48 15.66 -16.56
C LYS A 171 -12.96 16.94 -17.19
N ASN A 172 -12.40 17.84 -16.40
CA ASN A 172 -11.87 19.12 -16.90
C ASN A 172 -10.49 18.98 -17.58
N LYS A 173 -9.86 17.79 -17.54
CA LYS A 173 -8.55 17.52 -18.17
C LYS A 173 -8.63 16.67 -19.45
N THR A 174 -9.82 16.15 -19.75
CA THR A 174 -10.15 15.42 -20.97
C THR A 174 -10.90 16.33 -21.94
#